data_c3b9e9afbde50eb23efcce7de8b5ad8d
#
_entry.id   c3b9e9afbde50eb23efcce7de8b5ad8d
#
_cell.length_a   1.000
_cell.length_b   1.000
_cell.length_c   1.000
_cell.angle_alpha   90.00
_cell.angle_beta   90.00
_cell.angle_gamma   90.00
#
_symmetry.space_group_name_H-M   'P 1'
#
loop_
_entity.id
_entity.type
_entity.pdbx_description
1 polymer ?
#
loop_
_entity_poly.entity_id
_entity_poly.type
_entity_poly.pdbx_seq_one_letter_code
_entity_poly.pdbx_strand_id
1 'polypeptide(L)'
;MTEKERMNKGLYYNSCDKEILLDRYSTNEKCVEYNHTKPEEEDKRQNIIKSIIKTNGDFFISKNFYCDYGYNITFGNNFYSCFNLTILDENEVSFGNNIFVGPNCCFYTASYPVDDYIARNANIEYAKPIKIGNNFWYKCFSFTRI
;
A
#
# COMPACT_ATOMS: atom_id res chain seq x y z
N MET A 1 -3.63 22.55 10.93
CA MET A 1 -3.45 21.42 10.01
C MET A 1 -2.53 20.41 10.68
N THR A 2 -3.02 19.19 10.90
CA THR A 2 -2.22 18.11 11.50
C THR A 2 -1.20 17.57 10.49
N GLU A 3 -0.20 16.80 10.96
CA GLU A 3 0.77 16.15 10.06
C GLU A 3 0.08 15.13 9.15
N LYS A 4 -0.93 14.42 9.64
CA LYS A 4 -1.76 13.52 8.84
C LYS A 4 -2.54 14.24 7.73
N GLU A 5 -3.11 15.41 8.03
CA GLU A 5 -3.76 16.23 7.00
C GLU A 5 -2.77 16.74 5.95
N ARG A 6 -1.55 17.08 6.36
CA ARG A 6 -0.47 17.46 5.44
C ARG A 6 -0.07 16.31 4.53
N MET A 7 0.13 15.12 5.10
CA MET A 7 0.41 13.87 4.38
C MET A 7 -0.65 13.60 3.30
N ASN A 8 -1.92 13.61 3.68
CA ASN A 8 -3.04 13.35 2.77
C ASN A 8 -3.15 14.39 1.64
N LYS A 9 -2.69 15.63 1.87
CA LYS A 9 -2.65 16.70 0.87
C LYS A 9 -1.38 16.69 0.01
N GLY A 10 -0.46 15.77 0.23
CA GLY A 10 0.81 15.70 -0.49
C GLY A 10 1.77 16.84 -0.18
N LEU A 11 1.61 17.47 0.99
CA LEU A 11 2.51 18.48 1.51
C LEU A 11 3.64 17.83 2.30
N TYR A 12 4.68 18.58 2.62
CA TYR A 12 5.71 18.12 3.54
C TYR A 12 5.13 17.90 4.93
N TYR A 13 5.43 16.75 5.53
CA TYR A 13 4.96 16.34 6.84
C TYR A 13 6.05 15.59 7.61
N ASN A 14 5.92 15.56 8.93
CA ASN A 14 6.81 14.80 9.80
C ASN A 14 6.30 13.34 9.92
N SER A 15 7.02 12.40 9.33
CA SER A 15 6.63 10.98 9.33
C SER A 15 6.74 10.30 10.71
N CYS A 16 7.36 10.97 11.69
CA CYS A 16 7.45 10.52 13.07
C CYS A 16 6.35 11.10 13.99
N ASP A 17 5.36 11.79 13.43
CA ASP A 17 4.22 12.27 14.22
C ASP A 17 3.48 11.11 14.89
N LYS A 18 3.03 11.33 16.12
CA LYS A 18 2.44 10.27 16.96
C LYS A 18 1.18 9.65 16.35
N GLU A 19 0.30 10.45 15.76
CA GLU A 19 -0.93 9.95 15.13
C GLU A 19 -0.60 9.03 13.95
N ILE A 20 0.31 9.48 13.09
CA ILE A 20 0.77 8.73 11.91
C ILE A 20 1.44 7.41 12.32
N LEU A 21 2.31 7.45 13.35
CA LEU A 21 2.98 6.25 13.86
C LEU A 21 1.99 5.21 14.42
N LEU A 22 0.98 5.64 15.17
CA LEU A 22 -0.01 4.74 15.74
C LEU A 22 -0.87 4.07 14.66
N ASP A 23 -1.27 4.80 13.63
CA ASP A 23 -1.99 4.26 12.48
C ASP A 23 -1.16 3.17 11.78
N ARG A 24 0.10 3.47 11.52
CA ARG A 24 1.03 2.55 10.85
C ARG A 24 1.27 1.27 11.67
N TYR A 25 1.44 1.39 12.98
CA TYR A 25 1.59 0.23 13.86
C TYR A 25 0.35 -0.66 13.86
N SER A 26 -0.84 -0.05 13.95
CA SER A 26 -2.11 -0.78 13.90
C SER A 26 -2.28 -1.56 12.59
N THR A 27 -1.94 -0.95 11.47
CA THR A 27 -2.00 -1.61 10.15
C THR A 27 -0.96 -2.71 10.02
N ASN A 28 0.26 -2.47 10.53
CA ASN A 28 1.32 -3.48 10.51
C ASN A 28 0.92 -4.76 11.26
N GLU A 29 0.28 -4.64 12.43
CA GLU A 29 -0.25 -5.78 13.18
C GLU A 29 -1.24 -6.61 12.33
N LYS A 30 -2.12 -5.95 11.59
CA LYS A 30 -3.06 -6.63 10.68
C LYS A 30 -2.38 -7.30 9.49
N CYS A 31 -1.34 -6.69 8.94
CA CYS A 31 -0.52 -7.32 7.90
C CYS A 31 0.18 -8.58 8.44
N VAL A 32 0.72 -8.52 9.65
CA VAL A 32 1.31 -9.68 10.32
C VAL A 32 0.27 -10.78 10.52
N GLU A 33 -0.92 -10.44 11.03
CA GLU A 33 -2.02 -11.40 11.18
C GLU A 33 -2.39 -12.05 9.82
N TYR A 34 -2.56 -11.24 8.78
CA TYR A 34 -2.84 -11.72 7.42
C TYR A 34 -1.79 -12.72 6.93
N ASN A 35 -0.51 -12.37 7.08
CA ASN A 35 0.59 -13.19 6.59
C ASN A 35 0.77 -14.50 7.34
N HIS A 36 0.21 -14.63 8.55
CA HIS A 36 0.18 -15.87 9.33
C HIS A 36 -1.05 -16.76 9.06
N THR A 37 -2.02 -16.29 8.28
CA THR A 37 -3.17 -17.13 7.91
C THR A 37 -2.74 -18.25 6.97
N LYS A 38 -3.51 -19.35 6.97
CA LYS A 38 -3.35 -20.41 5.98
C LYS A 38 -4.11 -20.06 4.69
N PRO A 39 -3.68 -20.56 3.52
CA PRO A 39 -4.37 -20.29 2.25
C PRO A 39 -5.85 -20.69 2.25
N GLU A 40 -6.21 -21.77 2.93
CA GLU A 40 -7.58 -22.26 3.06
C GLU A 40 -8.49 -21.44 3.99
N GLU A 41 -7.93 -20.54 4.80
CA GLU A 41 -8.69 -19.63 5.68
C GLU A 41 -9.20 -18.40 4.89
N GLU A 42 -9.89 -18.63 3.79
CA GLU A 42 -10.28 -17.59 2.83
C GLU A 42 -11.11 -16.48 3.45
N ASP A 43 -12.16 -16.81 4.19
CA ASP A 43 -13.03 -15.83 4.85
C ASP A 43 -12.26 -14.94 5.82
N LYS A 44 -11.37 -15.53 6.61
CA LYS A 44 -10.52 -14.79 7.55
C LYS A 44 -9.60 -13.83 6.81
N ARG A 45 -8.96 -14.29 5.74
CA ARG A 45 -8.07 -13.49 4.89
C ARG A 45 -8.81 -12.32 4.27
N GLN A 46 -9.99 -12.58 3.70
CA GLN A 46 -10.85 -11.56 3.12
C GLN A 46 -11.24 -10.49 4.16
N ASN A 47 -11.64 -10.90 5.36
CA ASN A 47 -12.07 -10.01 6.42
C ASN A 47 -10.93 -9.11 6.92
N ILE A 48 -9.72 -9.64 7.08
CA ILE A 48 -8.55 -8.85 7.48
C ILE A 48 -8.27 -7.76 6.44
N ILE A 49 -8.20 -8.11 5.16
CA ILE A 49 -7.93 -7.13 4.10
C ILE A 49 -9.03 -6.07 4.02
N LYS A 50 -10.29 -6.47 4.05
CA LYS A 50 -11.43 -5.52 4.04
C LYS A 50 -11.46 -4.60 5.26
N SER A 51 -10.80 -4.97 6.36
CA SER A 51 -10.68 -4.11 7.54
C SER A 51 -9.65 -2.98 7.38
N ILE A 52 -8.77 -3.06 6.40
CA ILE A 52 -7.67 -2.10 6.18
C ILE A 52 -7.72 -1.42 4.81
N ILE A 53 -8.27 -2.07 3.78
CA ILE A 53 -8.31 -1.58 2.40
C ILE A 53 -9.76 -1.33 1.96
N LYS A 54 -9.96 -0.31 1.13
CA LYS A 54 -11.27 -0.03 0.53
C LYS A 54 -11.46 -0.90 -0.71
N THR A 55 -12.44 -1.79 -0.68
CA THR A 55 -12.84 -2.58 -1.83
C THR A 55 -14.27 -3.08 -1.70
N ASN A 56 -14.99 -3.08 -2.82
CA ASN A 56 -16.30 -3.70 -2.97
C ASN A 56 -16.28 -4.84 -4.00
N GLY A 57 -15.11 -5.13 -4.56
CA GLY A 57 -14.91 -6.15 -5.58
C GLY A 57 -14.22 -7.40 -5.07
N ASP A 58 -14.10 -8.37 -5.94
CA ASP A 58 -13.37 -9.60 -5.67
C ASP A 58 -11.87 -9.35 -5.74
N PHE A 59 -11.13 -9.95 -4.84
CA PHE A 59 -9.68 -9.84 -4.81
C PHE A 59 -9.03 -11.11 -4.25
N PHE A 60 -7.78 -11.33 -4.64
CA PHE A 60 -6.90 -12.32 -4.06
C PHE A 60 -5.50 -11.74 -3.88
N ILE A 61 -4.92 -11.89 -2.70
CA ILE A 61 -3.56 -11.47 -2.38
C ILE A 61 -2.82 -12.65 -1.77
N SER A 62 -1.70 -13.03 -2.36
CA SER A 62 -0.82 -14.04 -1.77
C SER A 62 -0.11 -13.52 -0.53
N LYS A 63 0.56 -14.42 0.20
CA LYS A 63 1.30 -14.06 1.43
C LYS A 63 2.44 -13.09 1.17
N ASN A 64 2.87 -12.48 2.27
CA ASN A 64 3.83 -11.40 2.35
C ASN A 64 3.27 -10.14 1.68
N PHE A 65 2.12 -9.71 2.20
CA PHE A 65 1.52 -8.43 1.91
C PHE A 65 1.81 -7.44 3.02
N TYR A 66 2.26 -6.23 2.65
CA TYR A 66 2.52 -5.14 3.58
C TYR A 66 2.03 -3.82 3.00
N CYS A 67 1.44 -3.00 3.85
CA CYS A 67 1.13 -1.60 3.58
C CYS A 67 1.33 -0.76 4.85
N ASP A 68 1.44 0.55 4.70
CA ASP A 68 1.67 1.43 5.84
C ASP A 68 0.37 1.77 6.58
N TYR A 69 -0.67 2.15 5.87
CA TYR A 69 -1.94 2.58 6.49
C TYR A 69 -3.14 1.77 6.00
N GLY A 70 -3.15 1.32 4.76
CA GLY A 70 -4.23 0.58 4.13
C GLY A 70 -5.44 1.43 3.75
N TYR A 71 -5.82 2.41 4.58
CA TYR A 71 -7.00 3.24 4.33
C TYR A 71 -6.89 4.16 3.10
N ASN A 72 -5.70 4.36 2.56
CA ASN A 72 -5.47 5.08 1.32
C ASN A 72 -5.45 4.18 0.08
N ILE A 73 -5.60 2.87 0.25
CA ILE A 73 -5.61 1.89 -0.83
C ILE A 73 -7.05 1.59 -1.25
N THR A 74 -7.30 1.59 -2.55
CA THR A 74 -8.59 1.18 -3.13
C THR A 74 -8.35 0.16 -4.23
N PHE A 75 -9.05 -0.98 -4.15
CA PHE A 75 -9.12 -1.96 -5.23
C PHE A 75 -10.45 -1.86 -5.95
N GLY A 76 -10.40 -1.91 -7.28
CA GLY A 76 -11.56 -2.20 -8.10
C GLY A 76 -11.94 -3.70 -8.04
N ASN A 77 -12.72 -4.17 -9.00
CA ASN A 77 -13.11 -5.55 -9.10
C ASN A 77 -12.02 -6.39 -9.79
N ASN A 78 -11.89 -7.67 -9.38
CA ASN A 78 -10.94 -8.62 -9.95
C ASN A 78 -9.48 -8.14 -9.80
N PHE A 79 -9.05 -7.97 -8.56
CA PHE A 79 -7.66 -7.66 -8.21
C PHE A 79 -6.93 -8.95 -7.78
N TYR A 80 -5.82 -9.24 -8.43
CA TYR A 80 -4.95 -10.37 -8.08
C TYR A 80 -3.53 -9.90 -7.80
N SER A 81 -2.94 -10.38 -6.71
CA SER A 81 -1.52 -10.20 -6.44
C SER A 81 -0.84 -11.50 -6.05
N CYS A 82 0.30 -11.73 -6.68
CA CYS A 82 1.23 -12.78 -6.28
C CYS A 82 1.99 -12.39 -5.00
N PHE A 83 3.01 -13.16 -4.63
CA PHE A 83 3.77 -13.02 -3.38
C PHE A 83 4.54 -11.71 -3.27
N ASN A 84 4.71 -11.21 -2.05
CA ASN A 84 5.55 -10.06 -1.71
C ASN A 84 5.08 -8.75 -2.36
N LEU A 85 3.81 -8.42 -2.17
CA LEU A 85 3.27 -7.11 -2.53
C LEU A 85 3.51 -6.12 -1.38
N THR A 86 4.10 -4.97 -1.69
CA THR A 86 4.26 -3.86 -0.76
C THR A 86 3.64 -2.59 -1.33
N ILE A 87 2.77 -1.95 -0.55
CA ILE A 87 2.17 -0.67 -0.92
C ILE A 87 2.41 0.33 0.22
N LEU A 88 3.25 1.34 -0.04
CA LEU A 88 3.46 2.43 0.90
C LEU A 88 2.47 3.54 0.56
N ASP A 89 1.38 3.57 1.31
CA ASP A 89 0.19 4.37 1.02
C ASP A 89 0.06 5.61 1.91
N GLU A 90 1.09 6.42 1.98
CA GLU A 90 1.06 7.74 2.61
C GLU A 90 0.11 8.70 1.86
N ASN A 91 -0.16 8.42 0.60
CA ASN A 91 -1.18 9.08 -0.21
C ASN A 91 -2.00 8.02 -0.97
N GLU A 92 -3.04 8.45 -1.68
CA GLU A 92 -3.95 7.56 -2.40
C GLU A 92 -3.22 6.63 -3.37
N VAL A 93 -3.54 5.32 -3.27
CA VAL A 93 -3.18 4.30 -4.26
C VAL A 93 -4.45 3.64 -4.75
N SER A 94 -4.89 3.95 -5.95
CA SER A 94 -6.12 3.41 -6.50
C SER A 94 -5.85 2.51 -7.70
N PHE A 95 -6.42 1.32 -7.66
CA PHE A 95 -6.40 0.35 -8.74
C PHE A 95 -7.79 0.23 -9.35
N GLY A 96 -7.86 0.26 -10.66
CA GLY A 96 -9.09 -0.02 -11.40
C GLY A 96 -9.48 -1.50 -11.39
N ASN A 97 -10.23 -1.93 -12.39
CA ASN A 97 -10.68 -3.31 -12.52
C ASN A 97 -9.68 -4.18 -13.32
N ASN A 98 -9.67 -5.47 -13.06
CA ASN A 98 -8.85 -6.45 -13.76
C ASN A 98 -7.36 -6.12 -13.68
N ILE A 99 -6.87 -6.09 -12.45
CA ILE A 99 -5.46 -5.81 -12.15
C ILE A 99 -4.77 -7.10 -11.73
N PHE A 100 -3.66 -7.40 -12.37
CA PHE A 100 -2.80 -8.53 -12.04
C PHE A 100 -1.42 -8.01 -11.65
N VAL A 101 -0.97 -8.37 -10.46
CA VAL A 101 0.32 -7.96 -9.92
C VAL A 101 1.20 -9.19 -9.73
N GLY A 102 2.32 -9.22 -10.43
CA GLY A 102 3.32 -10.28 -10.29
C GLY A 102 4.03 -10.25 -8.94
N PRO A 103 4.92 -11.22 -8.69
CA PRO A 103 5.65 -11.29 -7.42
C PRO A 103 6.63 -10.13 -7.25
N ASN A 104 6.91 -9.77 -6.00
CA ASN A 104 7.90 -8.74 -5.62
C ASN A 104 7.62 -7.36 -6.22
N CYS A 105 6.36 -6.98 -6.34
CA CYS A 105 5.96 -5.66 -6.81
C CYS A 105 5.77 -4.69 -5.65
N CYS A 106 6.16 -3.46 -5.88
CA CYS A 106 6.09 -2.39 -4.90
C CYS A 106 5.45 -1.14 -5.52
N PHE A 107 4.61 -0.46 -4.73
CA PHE A 107 4.00 0.82 -5.09
C PHE A 107 4.26 1.80 -3.95
N TYR A 108 5.07 2.83 -4.19
CA TYR A 108 5.49 3.78 -3.18
C TYR A 108 4.96 5.17 -3.50
N THR A 109 4.11 5.71 -2.63
CA THR A 109 3.65 7.10 -2.72
C THR A 109 4.61 8.06 -2.03
N ALA A 110 5.29 7.59 -0.98
CA ALA A 110 6.21 8.37 -0.19
C ALA A 110 7.52 8.68 -0.90
N SER A 111 8.02 9.86 -0.65
CA SER A 111 9.34 10.33 -1.09
C SER A 111 9.97 11.24 -0.04
N TYR A 112 11.30 11.22 0.02
CA TYR A 112 12.06 12.20 0.76
C TYR A 112 12.47 13.37 -0.14
N PRO A 113 12.62 14.60 0.40
CA PRO A 113 13.21 15.72 -0.34
C PRO A 113 14.62 15.35 -0.84
N VAL A 114 14.82 15.31 -2.16
CA VAL A 114 16.09 14.88 -2.77
C VAL A 114 17.16 15.93 -2.52
N ASP A 115 16.82 17.19 -2.75
CA ASP A 115 17.77 18.33 -2.70
C ASP A 115 17.87 18.99 -1.32
N ASP A 116 17.03 18.55 -0.35
CA ASP A 116 17.02 19.07 1.02
C ASP A 116 17.35 17.97 2.04
N TYR A 117 18.64 17.71 2.23
CA TYR A 117 19.08 16.72 3.20
C TYR A 117 18.79 17.10 4.65
N ILE A 118 18.61 18.39 4.96
CA ILE A 118 18.28 18.85 6.31
C ILE A 118 16.84 18.41 6.65
N ALA A 119 15.90 18.68 5.76
CA ALA A 119 14.52 18.22 5.91
C ALA A 119 14.45 16.70 5.96
N ARG A 120 15.14 16.00 5.07
CA ARG A 120 15.19 14.54 5.05
C ARG A 120 15.74 13.96 6.36
N ASN A 121 16.81 14.51 6.89
CA ASN A 121 17.40 14.07 8.15
C ASN A 121 16.50 14.39 9.37
N ALA A 122 15.55 15.30 9.22
CA ALA A 122 14.51 15.60 10.21
C ALA A 122 13.23 14.78 10.02
N ASN A 123 13.27 13.69 9.25
CA ASN A 123 12.15 12.81 8.93
C ASN A 123 10.98 13.50 8.22
N ILE A 124 11.30 14.51 7.43
CA ILE A 124 10.30 15.18 6.58
C ILE A 124 10.16 14.42 5.29
N GLU A 125 8.94 14.05 4.98
CA GLU A 125 8.52 13.36 3.77
C GLU A 125 7.45 14.14 3.01
N TYR A 126 7.18 13.73 1.81
CA TYR A 126 5.97 14.10 1.07
C TYR A 126 5.47 12.89 0.28
N ALA A 127 4.20 12.87 -0.09
CA ALA A 127 3.65 11.75 -0.81
C ALA A 127 2.81 12.22 -2.02
N LYS A 128 2.85 11.44 -3.10
CA LYS A 128 2.06 11.68 -4.31
C LYS A 128 1.17 10.48 -4.60
N PRO A 129 -0.07 10.70 -5.07
CA PRO A 129 -0.97 9.60 -5.37
C PRO A 129 -0.50 8.76 -6.55
N ILE A 130 -0.86 7.48 -6.52
CA ILE A 130 -0.70 6.53 -7.61
C ILE A 130 -2.09 6.12 -8.09
N LYS A 131 -2.39 6.35 -9.36
CA LYS A 131 -3.67 5.96 -9.98
C LYS A 131 -3.41 5.01 -11.13
N ILE A 132 -3.95 3.81 -11.03
CA ILE A 132 -3.81 2.75 -12.00
C ILE A 132 -5.20 2.48 -12.60
N GLY A 133 -5.30 2.56 -13.91
CA GLY A 133 -6.55 2.30 -14.64
C GLY A 133 -6.93 0.83 -14.65
N ASN A 134 -7.72 0.43 -15.65
CA ASN A 134 -8.20 -0.95 -15.78
C ASN A 134 -7.28 -1.81 -16.67
N ASN A 135 -7.36 -3.12 -16.52
CA ASN A 135 -6.75 -4.10 -17.41
C ASN A 135 -5.21 -4.02 -17.44
N PHE A 136 -4.58 -3.86 -16.28
CA PHE A 136 -3.13 -3.84 -16.14
C PHE A 136 -2.57 -5.15 -15.61
N TRP A 137 -1.42 -5.53 -16.15
CA TRP A 137 -0.57 -6.58 -15.61
C TRP A 137 0.81 -6.01 -15.27
N TYR A 138 1.13 -5.96 -13.98
CA TYR A 138 2.41 -5.51 -13.46
C TYR A 138 3.38 -6.67 -13.30
N LYS A 139 4.55 -6.54 -13.90
CA LYS A 139 5.69 -7.44 -13.67
C LYS A 139 6.85 -6.62 -13.15
N CYS A 140 7.38 -6.98 -11.99
CA CYS A 140 8.68 -6.50 -11.53
C CYS A 140 9.72 -7.56 -11.85
N PHE A 141 10.86 -7.19 -12.43
CA PHE A 141 11.92 -8.11 -12.85
C PHE A 141 11.46 -9.18 -13.85
N SER A 142 10.97 -8.77 -15.03
CA SER A 142 10.57 -9.75 -16.03
C SER A 142 11.75 -10.18 -16.90
N PHE A 143 11.99 -11.49 -16.92
CA PHE A 143 12.83 -12.14 -17.93
C PHE A 143 11.90 -12.73 -18.99
N THR A 144 11.72 -12.04 -20.11
CA THR A 144 11.07 -12.63 -21.28
C THR A 144 12.15 -13.18 -22.19
N ARG A 145 12.13 -14.48 -22.42
CA ARG A 145 12.76 -15.01 -23.64
C ARG A 145 11.91 -14.57 -24.83
N ILE A 146 12.52 -13.87 -25.72
CA ILE A 146 11.99 -13.65 -27.08
C ILE A 146 12.22 -14.93 -27.87
#